data_3e33082839199832d34ddea766fd058e
#
_entry.id   3e33082839199832d34ddea766fd058e
#
_cell.length_a   1.000
_cell.length_b   1.000
_cell.length_c   1.000
_cell.angle_alpha   90.00
_cell.angle_beta   90.00
_cell.angle_gamma   90.00
#
_symmetry.space_group_name_H-M   'P 1'
#
loop_
_entity.id
_entity.type
_entity.pdbx_description
1 polymer ?
#
loop_
_entity_poly.entity_id
_entity_poly.type
_entity_poly.pdbx_seq_one_letter_code
_entity_poly.pdbx_strand_id
1 'polypeptide(L)'
;MTTQEKILDRYKEIRGDFIDTKDEKLRQEFFDNLLKYNYLKHINLYINGKILEIGCNKGYMLKALQGLGYKNLHGIDLSNSDLSIAKNRTGLDTLKQENAFDNLKYNKYDLILCKDVMEHIQKDKQEEFVKEIYNSLNIGGMAIIQVPNMDWMMSNHERYMDFTHEVGYTRESLADIFRLYFAAVDVFPASYIFKNSKKKIVVSLARSIMVKCIRFALRILGEGASDVWFEHREIMVVAKKDK
;
A
#
# COMPACT_ATOMS: atom_id res chain seq x y z
N MET A 1 0.01 -27.58 -1.18
CA MET A 1 -0.51 -26.36 -0.48
C MET A 1 0.25 -26.17 0.83
N THR A 2 0.99 -25.11 0.95
CA THR A 2 1.67 -24.70 2.19
C THR A 2 0.65 -24.25 3.25
N THR A 3 1.08 -24.05 4.50
CA THR A 3 0.20 -23.51 5.54
C THR A 3 -0.27 -22.09 5.18
N GLN A 4 0.61 -21.27 4.60
CA GLN A 4 0.28 -19.92 4.13
C GLN A 4 -0.80 -19.96 3.05
N GLU A 5 -0.66 -20.80 2.01
CA GLU A 5 -1.67 -20.96 0.96
C GLU A 5 -3.03 -21.37 1.51
N LYS A 6 -3.06 -22.28 2.50
CA LYS A 6 -4.31 -22.68 3.17
C LYS A 6 -4.96 -21.52 3.94
N ILE A 7 -4.16 -20.67 4.57
CA ILE A 7 -4.67 -19.49 5.29
C ILE A 7 -5.16 -18.44 4.29
N LEU A 8 -4.42 -18.19 3.20
CA LEU A 8 -4.82 -17.24 2.16
C LEU A 8 -6.12 -17.66 1.45
N ASP A 9 -6.29 -18.96 1.17
CA ASP A 9 -7.52 -19.51 0.59
C ASP A 9 -8.75 -19.29 1.48
N ARG A 10 -8.54 -19.33 2.80
CA ARG A 10 -9.58 -19.11 3.82
C ARG A 10 -9.44 -17.79 4.58
N TYR A 11 -8.69 -16.84 4.02
CA TYR A 11 -8.28 -15.62 4.70
C TYR A 11 -9.46 -14.86 5.32
N LYS A 12 -10.54 -14.72 4.55
CA LYS A 12 -11.74 -14.03 4.99
C LYS A 12 -12.48 -14.75 6.14
N GLU A 13 -12.52 -16.08 6.10
CA GLU A 13 -13.13 -16.86 7.20
C GLU A 13 -12.33 -16.72 8.48
N ILE A 14 -10.99 -16.70 8.35
CA ILE A 14 -10.07 -16.68 9.50
C ILE A 14 -9.92 -15.26 10.08
N ARG A 15 -9.90 -14.23 9.23
CA ARG A 15 -9.55 -12.85 9.58
C ARG A 15 -10.69 -11.84 9.46
N GLY A 16 -11.81 -12.23 8.85
CA GLY A 16 -12.85 -11.32 8.37
C GLY A 16 -13.39 -10.31 9.39
N ASP A 17 -13.49 -10.69 10.66
CA ASP A 17 -14.05 -9.82 11.71
C ASP A 17 -13.02 -8.85 12.32
N PHE A 18 -11.71 -9.08 12.11
CA PHE A 18 -10.65 -8.23 12.69
C PHE A 18 -10.37 -6.97 11.86
N ILE A 19 -10.71 -6.99 10.57
CA ILE A 19 -10.31 -5.94 9.61
C ILE A 19 -11.48 -5.03 9.24
N ASP A 20 -12.71 -5.48 9.37
CA ASP A 20 -13.90 -4.74 8.93
C ASP A 20 -14.49 -3.87 10.03
N THR A 21 -14.36 -2.55 9.89
CA THR A 21 -15.27 -1.64 10.56
C THR A 21 -16.66 -1.81 9.95
N LYS A 22 -17.68 -2.04 10.79
CA LYS A 22 -19.09 -2.19 10.34
C LYS A 22 -19.63 -0.94 9.62
N ASP A 23 -18.90 0.17 9.63
CA ASP A 23 -19.31 1.42 9.01
C ASP A 23 -18.58 1.63 7.67
N GLU A 24 -19.24 1.25 6.61
CA GLU A 24 -18.81 1.40 5.21
C GLU A 24 -18.47 2.86 4.85
N LYS A 25 -19.21 3.83 5.39
CA LYS A 25 -18.99 5.25 5.13
C LYS A 25 -17.67 5.74 5.74
N LEU A 26 -17.41 5.36 7.00
CA LEU A 26 -16.14 5.68 7.65
C LEU A 26 -14.95 5.04 6.93
N ARG A 27 -15.15 3.83 6.42
CA ARG A 27 -14.11 3.15 5.66
C ARG A 27 -13.82 3.85 4.33
N GLN A 28 -14.85 4.26 3.60
CA GLN A 28 -14.68 5.04 2.37
C GLN A 28 -13.98 6.38 2.66
N GLU A 29 -14.44 7.12 3.68
CA GLU A 29 -13.79 8.37 4.10
C GLU A 29 -12.30 8.17 4.45
N PHE A 30 -11.97 7.03 5.07
CA PHE A 30 -10.57 6.69 5.34
C PHE A 30 -9.76 6.58 4.03
N PHE A 31 -10.24 5.84 3.02
CA PHE A 31 -9.54 5.69 1.75
C PHE A 31 -9.49 6.98 0.93
N ASP A 32 -10.54 7.80 0.95
CA ASP A 32 -10.54 9.13 0.35
C ASP A 32 -9.45 10.02 0.95
N ASN A 33 -9.32 10.02 2.28
CA ASN A 33 -8.26 10.74 2.98
C ASN A 33 -6.88 10.13 2.71
N LEU A 34 -6.76 8.80 2.70
CA LEU A 34 -5.52 8.11 2.41
C LEU A 34 -4.99 8.50 1.02
N LEU A 35 -5.85 8.42 0.00
CA LEU A 35 -5.54 8.85 -1.36
C LEU A 35 -5.11 10.32 -1.40
N LYS A 36 -5.91 11.21 -0.81
CA LYS A 36 -5.69 12.67 -0.81
C LYS A 36 -4.36 13.06 -0.14
N TYR A 37 -4.06 12.52 1.04
CA TYR A 37 -2.94 12.99 1.85
C TYR A 37 -1.63 12.23 1.62
N ASN A 38 -1.69 11.01 1.09
CA ASN A 38 -0.48 10.21 0.88
C ASN A 38 -0.15 10.01 -0.61
N TYR A 39 -1.14 9.71 -1.46
CA TYR A 39 -0.88 9.27 -2.84
C TYR A 39 -0.90 10.41 -3.86
N LEU A 40 -1.88 11.33 -3.80
CA LEU A 40 -2.11 12.31 -4.86
C LEU A 40 -0.93 13.21 -5.16
N LYS A 41 -0.13 13.55 -4.17
CA LYS A 41 1.08 14.37 -4.35
C LYS A 41 2.15 13.72 -5.24
N HIS A 42 2.06 12.40 -5.43
CA HIS A 42 2.98 11.62 -6.24
C HIS A 42 2.39 11.28 -7.62
N ILE A 43 1.06 11.27 -7.73
CA ILE A 43 0.37 10.90 -8.95
C ILE A 43 0.34 12.09 -9.89
N ASN A 44 1.09 12.00 -10.99
CA ASN A 44 1.03 12.93 -12.11
C ASN A 44 0.57 12.18 -13.35
N LEU A 45 -0.70 11.84 -13.38
CA LEU A 45 -1.31 11.01 -14.41
C LEU A 45 -2.54 11.71 -15.01
N TYR A 46 -2.70 11.62 -16.33
CA TYR A 46 -3.91 12.05 -16.99
C TYR A 46 -5.13 11.24 -16.53
N ILE A 47 -6.30 11.86 -16.49
CA ILE A 47 -7.55 11.28 -16.00
C ILE A 47 -7.94 9.96 -16.71
N ASN A 48 -7.48 9.75 -17.94
CA ASN A 48 -7.72 8.55 -18.76
C ASN A 48 -6.58 7.53 -18.69
N GLY A 49 -5.50 7.79 -17.93
CA GLY A 49 -4.42 6.84 -17.73
C GLY A 49 -4.92 5.53 -17.15
N LYS A 50 -4.34 4.42 -17.58
CA LYS A 50 -4.72 3.07 -17.17
C LYS A 50 -4.13 2.76 -15.80
N ILE A 51 -4.97 2.58 -14.80
CA ILE A 51 -4.60 2.34 -13.41
C ILE A 51 -4.95 0.92 -13.02
N LEU A 52 -4.01 0.20 -12.40
CA LEU A 52 -4.23 -1.08 -11.75
C LEU A 52 -4.12 -0.92 -10.24
N GLU A 53 -5.08 -1.45 -9.49
CA GLU A 53 -4.93 -1.75 -8.06
C GLU A 53 -4.74 -3.25 -7.88
N ILE A 54 -3.58 -3.66 -7.34
CA ILE A 54 -3.28 -5.04 -6.94
C ILE A 54 -3.74 -5.22 -5.49
N GLY A 55 -4.56 -6.25 -5.23
CA GLY A 55 -5.20 -6.45 -3.94
C GLY A 55 -6.31 -5.43 -3.69
N CYS A 56 -7.18 -5.24 -4.68
CA CYS A 56 -8.21 -4.18 -4.62
C CYS A 56 -9.31 -4.44 -3.58
N ASN A 57 -9.34 -5.63 -2.97
CA ASN A 57 -10.28 -6.00 -1.91
C ASN A 57 -11.72 -5.56 -2.26
N LYS A 58 -12.42 -4.83 -1.39
CA LYS A 58 -13.79 -4.33 -1.56
C LYS A 58 -13.89 -3.04 -2.40
N GLY A 59 -12.79 -2.61 -3.07
CA GLY A 59 -12.75 -1.51 -4.06
C GLY A 59 -12.82 -0.09 -3.49
N TYR A 60 -12.44 0.13 -2.24
CA TYR A 60 -12.49 1.47 -1.62
C TYR A 60 -11.54 2.48 -2.27
N MET A 61 -10.30 2.07 -2.57
CA MET A 61 -9.33 2.95 -3.24
C MET A 61 -9.76 3.25 -4.69
N LEU A 62 -10.26 2.24 -5.42
CA LEU A 62 -10.82 2.43 -6.76
C LEU A 62 -12.00 3.42 -6.73
N LYS A 63 -12.88 3.31 -5.71
CA LYS A 63 -13.98 4.26 -5.52
C LYS A 63 -13.50 5.69 -5.25
N ALA A 64 -12.44 5.83 -4.44
CA ALA A 64 -11.83 7.13 -4.18
C ALA A 64 -11.23 7.74 -5.46
N LEU A 65 -10.56 6.93 -6.30
CA LEU A 65 -10.04 7.36 -7.60
C LEU A 65 -11.16 7.78 -8.57
N GLN A 66 -12.28 7.04 -8.61
CA GLN A 66 -13.47 7.44 -9.37
C GLN A 66 -14.00 8.82 -8.93
N GLY A 67 -14.02 9.07 -7.62
CA GLY A 67 -14.44 10.36 -7.05
C GLY A 67 -13.58 11.54 -7.51
N LEU A 68 -12.33 11.28 -7.92
CA LEU A 68 -11.43 12.27 -8.54
C LEU A 68 -11.52 12.34 -10.06
N GLY A 69 -12.40 11.53 -10.67
CA GLY A 69 -12.65 11.52 -12.10
C GLY A 69 -11.80 10.55 -12.93
N TYR A 70 -10.93 9.73 -12.31
CA TYR A 70 -10.22 8.67 -13.04
C TYR A 70 -11.22 7.64 -13.57
N LYS A 71 -11.09 7.25 -14.85
CA LYS A 71 -12.07 6.41 -15.55
C LYS A 71 -11.54 5.03 -15.92
N ASN A 72 -10.26 4.92 -16.25
CA ASN A 72 -9.66 3.69 -16.76
C ASN A 72 -9.03 2.90 -15.58
N LEU A 73 -9.92 2.39 -14.72
CA LEU A 73 -9.55 1.72 -13.47
C LEU A 73 -9.69 0.21 -13.61
N HIS A 74 -8.68 -0.52 -13.18
CA HIS A 74 -8.63 -1.97 -13.13
C HIS A 74 -8.29 -2.41 -11.72
N GLY A 75 -8.81 -3.56 -11.31
CA GLY A 75 -8.49 -4.13 -10.00
C GLY A 75 -8.39 -5.63 -10.08
N ILE A 76 -7.43 -6.19 -9.35
CA ILE A 76 -7.30 -7.64 -9.16
C ILE A 76 -7.26 -7.97 -7.68
N ASP A 77 -7.86 -9.10 -7.34
CA ASP A 77 -7.82 -9.67 -5.99
C ASP A 77 -7.98 -11.20 -6.08
N LEU A 78 -7.52 -11.92 -5.09
CA LEU A 78 -7.71 -13.38 -5.01
C LEU A 78 -9.11 -13.74 -4.46
N SER A 79 -9.75 -12.84 -3.71
CA SER A 79 -11.04 -13.03 -3.07
C SER A 79 -12.19 -12.68 -4.01
N ASN A 80 -12.86 -13.67 -4.58
CA ASN A 80 -14.05 -13.45 -5.41
C ASN A 80 -15.20 -12.79 -4.63
N SER A 81 -15.33 -13.07 -3.34
CA SER A 81 -16.35 -12.45 -2.49
C SER A 81 -16.12 -10.95 -2.29
N ASP A 82 -14.87 -10.51 -2.14
CA ASP A 82 -14.54 -9.09 -2.01
C ASP A 82 -14.67 -8.37 -3.35
N LEU A 83 -14.30 -9.02 -4.46
CA LEU A 83 -14.51 -8.51 -5.81
C LEU A 83 -15.99 -8.30 -6.13
N SER A 84 -16.88 -9.16 -5.66
CA SER A 84 -18.32 -8.98 -5.81
C SER A 84 -18.81 -7.70 -5.12
N ILE A 85 -18.30 -7.43 -3.92
CA ILE A 85 -18.59 -6.18 -3.19
C ILE A 85 -17.97 -4.98 -3.92
N ALA A 86 -16.73 -5.12 -4.39
CA ALA A 86 -16.04 -4.08 -5.16
C ALA A 86 -16.79 -3.70 -6.44
N LYS A 87 -17.29 -4.68 -7.20
CA LYS A 87 -18.13 -4.45 -8.40
C LYS A 87 -19.39 -3.69 -8.07
N ASN A 88 -20.10 -4.09 -7.01
CA ASN A 88 -21.30 -3.38 -6.56
C ASN A 88 -21.01 -1.93 -6.12
N ARG A 89 -19.86 -1.70 -5.45
CA ARG A 89 -19.43 -0.36 -4.99
C ARG A 89 -19.02 0.56 -6.12
N THR A 90 -18.26 0.04 -7.07
CA THR A 90 -17.61 0.84 -8.11
C THR A 90 -18.35 0.84 -9.44
N GLY A 91 -19.13 -0.19 -9.73
CA GLY A 91 -19.73 -0.41 -11.05
C GLY A 91 -18.71 -0.77 -12.15
N LEU A 92 -17.48 -1.17 -11.79
CA LEU A 92 -16.43 -1.50 -12.74
C LEU A 92 -16.52 -2.96 -13.20
N ASP A 93 -16.53 -3.17 -14.52
CA ASP A 93 -16.44 -4.51 -15.14
C ASP A 93 -14.99 -5.00 -15.28
N THR A 94 -14.03 -4.14 -15.01
CA THR A 94 -12.58 -4.37 -15.15
C THR A 94 -11.95 -5.02 -13.91
N LEU A 95 -12.77 -5.47 -12.96
CA LEU A 95 -12.32 -6.16 -11.75
C LEU A 95 -12.27 -7.67 -12.00
N LYS A 96 -11.11 -8.30 -11.70
CA LYS A 96 -10.87 -9.72 -11.98
C LYS A 96 -10.33 -10.47 -10.77
N GLN A 97 -10.78 -11.72 -10.61
CA GLN A 97 -10.12 -12.67 -9.74
C GLN A 97 -8.88 -13.20 -10.47
N GLU A 98 -7.73 -12.69 -10.14
CA GLU A 98 -6.50 -12.99 -10.85
C GLU A 98 -5.29 -12.84 -9.93
N ASN A 99 -4.27 -13.69 -10.13
CA ASN A 99 -2.99 -13.54 -9.46
C ASN A 99 -2.22 -12.35 -10.06
N ALA A 100 -1.49 -11.63 -9.21
CA ALA A 100 -0.74 -10.45 -9.63
C ALA A 100 0.33 -10.76 -10.69
N PHE A 101 1.06 -11.88 -10.56
CA PHE A 101 2.08 -12.29 -11.52
C PHE A 101 1.49 -12.55 -12.91
N ASP A 102 0.34 -13.23 -12.98
CA ASP A 102 -0.33 -13.52 -14.24
C ASP A 102 -0.84 -12.25 -14.90
N ASN A 103 -1.44 -11.35 -14.13
CA ASN A 103 -1.92 -10.07 -14.65
C ASN A 103 -0.81 -9.20 -15.20
N LEU A 104 0.27 -9.00 -14.41
CA LEU A 104 1.38 -8.13 -14.74
C LEU A 104 2.14 -8.59 -15.99
N LYS A 105 2.23 -9.91 -16.22
CA LYS A 105 2.93 -10.49 -17.37
C LYS A 105 2.34 -10.09 -18.73
N TYR A 106 1.03 -9.91 -18.80
CA TYR A 106 0.32 -9.72 -20.07
C TYR A 106 -0.30 -8.34 -20.27
N ASN A 107 -0.20 -7.46 -19.27
CA ASN A 107 -0.85 -6.15 -19.32
C ASN A 107 0.13 -5.00 -19.15
N LYS A 108 -0.28 -3.80 -19.58
CA LYS A 108 0.45 -2.54 -19.42
C LYS A 108 -0.41 -1.53 -18.71
N TYR A 109 0.22 -0.72 -17.85
CA TYR A 109 -0.42 0.27 -17.01
C TYR A 109 0.40 1.56 -16.94
N ASP A 110 -0.27 2.67 -16.68
CA ASP A 110 0.38 3.97 -16.44
C ASP A 110 0.62 4.20 -14.95
N LEU A 111 -0.22 3.57 -14.10
CA LEU A 111 -0.07 3.58 -12.65
C LEU A 111 -0.44 2.20 -12.08
N ILE A 112 0.41 1.69 -11.21
CA ILE A 112 0.15 0.51 -10.41
C ILE A 112 0.13 0.92 -8.95
N LEU A 113 -0.99 0.63 -8.28
CA LEU A 113 -1.16 0.76 -6.84
C LEU A 113 -1.19 -0.62 -6.20
N CYS A 114 -0.49 -0.79 -5.09
CA CYS A 114 -0.49 -2.03 -4.32
C CYS A 114 -0.34 -1.68 -2.84
N LYS A 115 -1.35 -2.02 -2.03
CA LYS A 115 -1.34 -1.75 -0.61
C LYS A 115 -1.57 -3.02 0.18
N ASP A 116 -0.67 -3.29 1.13
CA ASP A 116 -0.75 -4.44 2.05
C ASP A 116 -0.89 -5.79 1.31
N VAL A 117 -0.05 -6.00 0.27
CA VAL A 117 0.02 -7.23 -0.51
C VAL A 117 1.44 -7.76 -0.61
N MET A 118 2.43 -6.87 -0.84
CA MET A 118 3.80 -7.28 -1.10
C MET A 118 4.41 -8.06 0.07
N GLU A 119 4.07 -7.73 1.31
CA GLU A 119 4.52 -8.43 2.51
C GLU A 119 4.05 -9.90 2.60
N HIS A 120 2.99 -10.25 1.86
CA HIS A 120 2.46 -11.62 1.79
C HIS A 120 3.12 -12.49 0.71
N ILE A 121 3.90 -11.87 -0.19
CA ILE A 121 4.61 -12.59 -1.25
C ILE A 121 5.84 -13.28 -0.64
N GLN A 122 6.07 -14.55 -1.00
CA GLN A 122 7.23 -15.32 -0.55
C GLN A 122 8.54 -14.58 -0.85
N LYS A 123 9.49 -14.66 0.07
CA LYS A 123 10.73 -13.88 0.01
C LYS A 123 11.51 -14.12 -1.30
N ASP A 124 11.55 -15.33 -1.79
CA ASP A 124 12.23 -15.72 -3.03
C ASP A 124 11.50 -15.25 -4.30
N LYS A 125 10.25 -14.78 -4.17
CA LYS A 125 9.42 -14.24 -5.25
C LYS A 125 9.36 -12.70 -5.28
N GLN A 126 9.94 -12.03 -4.30
CA GLN A 126 9.87 -10.58 -4.20
C GLN A 126 10.54 -9.87 -5.39
N GLU A 127 11.72 -10.35 -5.80
CA GLU A 127 12.42 -9.78 -6.95
C GLU A 127 11.62 -9.96 -8.23
N GLU A 128 11.06 -11.16 -8.46
CA GLU A 128 10.20 -11.44 -9.62
C GLU A 128 8.99 -10.49 -9.64
N PHE A 129 8.36 -10.26 -8.49
CA PHE A 129 7.22 -9.36 -8.38
C PHE A 129 7.57 -7.92 -8.79
N VAL A 130 8.68 -7.38 -8.29
CA VAL A 130 9.14 -6.03 -8.65
C VAL A 130 9.51 -5.96 -10.13
N LYS A 131 10.14 -6.99 -10.68
CA LYS A 131 10.45 -7.11 -12.11
C LYS A 131 9.19 -7.08 -12.98
N GLU A 132 8.15 -7.83 -12.59
CA GLU A 132 6.90 -7.85 -13.34
C GLU A 132 6.15 -6.51 -13.24
N ILE A 133 6.18 -5.83 -12.10
CA ILE A 133 5.68 -4.45 -11.98
C ILE A 133 6.42 -3.54 -12.97
N TYR A 134 7.76 -3.58 -13.00
CA TYR A 134 8.55 -2.77 -13.94
C TYR A 134 8.18 -3.09 -15.39
N ASN A 135 8.10 -4.37 -15.74
CA ASN A 135 7.77 -4.82 -17.09
C ASN A 135 6.36 -4.36 -17.50
N SER A 136 5.38 -4.40 -16.60
CA SER A 136 3.99 -4.05 -16.89
C SER A 136 3.71 -2.55 -16.88
N LEU A 137 4.65 -1.71 -16.49
CA LEU A 137 4.51 -0.25 -16.63
C LEU A 137 4.80 0.20 -18.07
N ASN A 138 4.01 1.15 -18.55
CA ASN A 138 4.33 1.96 -19.72
C ASN A 138 5.54 2.84 -19.43
N ILE A 139 6.23 3.31 -20.46
CA ILE A 139 7.28 4.34 -20.32
C ILE A 139 6.64 5.59 -19.71
N GLY A 140 7.29 6.18 -18.72
CA GLY A 140 6.75 7.29 -17.92
C GLY A 140 5.72 6.88 -16.87
N GLY A 141 5.35 5.59 -16.81
CA GLY A 141 4.46 5.05 -15.79
C GLY A 141 5.13 4.93 -14.42
N MET A 142 4.32 4.73 -13.38
CA MET A 142 4.81 4.62 -12.01
C MET A 142 4.12 3.51 -11.22
N ALA A 143 4.82 3.02 -10.21
CA ALA A 143 4.26 2.16 -9.17
C ALA A 143 4.28 2.86 -7.81
N ILE A 144 3.22 2.72 -7.04
CA ILE A 144 3.15 3.13 -5.65
C ILE A 144 2.76 1.89 -4.83
N ILE A 145 3.72 1.37 -4.08
CA ILE A 145 3.54 0.17 -3.28
C ILE A 145 3.66 0.55 -1.81
N GLN A 146 2.64 0.24 -1.01
CA GLN A 146 2.57 0.54 0.42
C GLN A 146 2.61 -0.75 1.23
N VAL A 147 3.46 -0.79 2.26
CA VAL A 147 3.71 -1.95 3.12
C VAL A 147 3.86 -1.52 4.58
N PRO A 148 3.69 -2.44 5.55
CA PRO A 148 4.02 -2.18 6.95
C PRO A 148 5.48 -1.78 7.13
N ASN A 149 5.72 -0.78 7.99
CA ASN A 149 7.05 -0.27 8.32
C ASN A 149 7.64 -1.02 9.51
N MET A 150 8.74 -1.73 9.29
CA MET A 150 9.40 -2.47 10.37
C MET A 150 10.22 -1.60 11.32
N ASP A 151 10.41 -0.33 11.00
CA ASP A 151 10.96 0.66 11.93
C ASP A 151 9.92 1.24 12.89
N TRP A 152 8.63 0.98 12.66
CA TRP A 152 7.58 1.48 13.55
C TRP A 152 7.69 0.88 14.96
N MET A 153 7.37 1.68 15.98
CA MET A 153 7.49 1.28 17.40
C MET A 153 6.76 -0.03 17.76
N MET A 154 5.71 -0.38 17.02
CA MET A 154 4.95 -1.63 17.20
C MET A 154 5.13 -2.61 16.04
N SER A 155 6.25 -2.54 15.34
CA SER A 155 6.53 -3.33 14.13
C SER A 155 6.46 -4.84 14.36
N ASN A 156 6.87 -5.33 15.54
CA ASN A 156 6.74 -6.74 15.88
C ASN A 156 5.28 -7.19 15.86
N HIS A 157 4.35 -6.36 16.36
CA HIS A 157 2.94 -6.66 16.26
C HIS A 157 2.50 -6.74 14.79
N GLU A 158 2.83 -5.75 13.97
CA GLU A 158 2.49 -5.74 12.54
C GLU A 158 3.08 -6.95 11.80
N ARG A 159 4.32 -7.33 12.10
CA ARG A 159 4.99 -8.47 11.46
C ARG A 159 4.34 -9.81 11.78
N TYR A 160 3.89 -10.00 13.03
CA TYR A 160 3.43 -11.30 13.53
C TYR A 160 1.93 -11.39 13.79
N MET A 161 1.18 -10.30 13.69
CA MET A 161 -0.26 -10.32 13.83
C MET A 161 -0.96 -11.11 12.71
N ASP A 162 -0.33 -11.22 11.57
CA ASP A 162 -0.77 -12.00 10.44
C ASP A 162 0.27 -13.06 10.09
N PHE A 163 -0.15 -14.34 10.16
CA PHE A 163 0.73 -15.48 9.87
C PHE A 163 1.20 -15.50 8.42
N THR A 164 0.48 -14.85 7.51
CA THR A 164 0.79 -14.81 6.09
C THR A 164 1.81 -13.74 5.70
N HIS A 165 2.26 -12.88 6.64
CA HIS A 165 3.35 -11.96 6.40
C HIS A 165 4.69 -12.72 6.26
N GLU A 166 5.28 -12.70 5.08
CA GLU A 166 6.55 -13.36 4.75
C GLU A 166 7.74 -12.41 4.93
N VAL A 167 7.60 -11.16 4.52
CA VAL A 167 8.68 -10.17 4.52
C VAL A 167 8.27 -8.91 5.26
N GLY A 168 9.18 -8.40 6.09
CA GLY A 168 9.06 -7.07 6.69
C GLY A 168 10.02 -6.09 6.00
N TYR A 169 9.61 -4.83 5.85
CA TYR A 169 10.37 -3.81 5.16
C TYR A 169 10.70 -2.63 6.06
N THR A 170 11.96 -2.16 6.00
CA THR A 170 12.35 -0.81 6.36
C THR A 170 12.37 0.07 5.10
N ARG A 171 12.56 1.37 5.29
CA ARG A 171 12.75 2.31 4.17
C ARG A 171 13.85 1.84 3.21
N GLU A 172 14.98 1.41 3.76
CA GLU A 172 16.15 1.01 3.00
C GLU A 172 15.89 -0.28 2.22
N SER A 173 15.42 -1.34 2.88
CA SER A 173 15.20 -2.63 2.25
C SER A 173 14.08 -2.59 1.19
N LEU A 174 13.06 -1.75 1.39
CA LEU A 174 12.04 -1.50 0.37
C LEU A 174 12.62 -0.76 -0.85
N ALA A 175 13.46 0.26 -0.63
CA ALA A 175 14.12 0.96 -1.72
C ALA A 175 15.08 0.05 -2.50
N ASP A 176 15.85 -0.78 -1.81
CA ASP A 176 16.89 -1.60 -2.43
C ASP A 176 16.31 -2.60 -3.45
N ILE A 177 15.21 -3.27 -3.11
CA ILE A 177 14.61 -4.24 -4.04
C ILE A 177 14.02 -3.55 -5.29
N PHE A 178 13.48 -2.33 -5.16
CA PHE A 178 12.98 -1.57 -6.30
C PHE A 178 14.11 -1.01 -7.18
N ARG A 179 15.23 -0.62 -6.59
CA ARG A 179 16.42 -0.12 -7.31
C ARG A 179 17.08 -1.17 -8.20
N LEU A 180 16.74 -2.45 -8.07
CA LEU A 180 17.20 -3.48 -9.01
C LEU A 180 16.69 -3.22 -10.44
N TYR A 181 15.55 -2.56 -10.60
CA TYR A 181 14.89 -2.36 -11.88
C TYR A 181 14.58 -0.89 -12.20
N PHE A 182 14.34 -0.05 -11.19
CA PHE A 182 13.95 1.33 -11.35
C PHE A 182 15.12 2.29 -11.05
N ALA A 183 15.38 3.23 -11.93
CA ALA A 183 16.39 4.28 -11.71
C ALA A 183 15.89 5.36 -10.73
N ALA A 184 14.58 5.68 -10.77
CA ALA A 184 13.95 6.67 -9.89
C ALA A 184 13.11 5.95 -8.83
N VAL A 185 13.61 5.90 -7.59
CA VAL A 185 12.97 5.23 -6.44
C VAL A 185 13.05 6.15 -5.23
N ASP A 186 11.90 6.56 -4.75
CA ASP A 186 11.73 7.31 -3.51
C ASP A 186 10.84 6.55 -2.54
N VAL A 187 11.17 6.60 -1.24
CA VAL A 187 10.33 6.03 -0.20
C VAL A 187 9.80 7.12 0.70
N PHE A 188 8.53 7.06 1.05
CA PHE A 188 7.82 8.04 1.88
C PHE A 188 7.10 7.37 3.03
N PRO A 189 6.99 8.03 4.19
CA PRO A 189 6.13 7.56 5.25
C PRO A 189 4.65 7.78 4.89
N ALA A 190 3.80 6.80 5.15
CA ALA A 190 2.36 6.95 5.05
C ALA A 190 1.77 7.40 6.39
N SER A 191 0.96 8.45 6.37
CA SER A 191 0.34 8.98 7.58
C SER A 191 -1.15 8.66 7.61
N TYR A 192 -1.63 8.14 8.74
CA TYR A 192 -3.05 7.93 9.04
C TYR A 192 -3.65 9.03 9.92
N ILE A 193 -2.85 10.04 10.27
CA ILE A 193 -3.34 11.23 10.95
C ILE A 193 -3.65 12.29 9.90
N PHE A 194 -4.87 12.24 9.37
CA PHE A 194 -5.32 13.22 8.38
C PHE A 194 -5.72 14.53 9.07
N LYS A 195 -5.13 15.66 8.63
CA LYS A 195 -5.38 16.99 9.20
C LYS A 195 -6.71 17.60 8.71
N ASN A 196 -7.79 16.81 8.76
CA ASN A 196 -9.11 17.19 8.26
C ASN A 196 -10.05 17.76 9.32
N SER A 197 -9.59 17.96 10.57
CA SER A 197 -10.34 18.59 11.64
C SER A 197 -9.42 19.30 12.63
N LYS A 198 -9.94 20.29 13.38
CA LYS A 198 -9.18 21.02 14.41
C LYS A 198 -8.57 20.07 15.44
N LYS A 199 -9.34 19.06 15.90
CA LYS A 199 -8.86 18.05 16.85
C LYS A 199 -7.66 17.27 16.28
N LYS A 200 -7.73 16.83 15.02
CA LYS A 200 -6.64 16.08 14.37
C LYS A 200 -5.40 16.96 14.10
N ILE A 201 -5.57 18.25 13.88
CA ILE A 201 -4.45 19.21 13.78
C ILE A 201 -3.72 19.30 15.12
N VAL A 202 -4.45 19.46 16.24
CA VAL A 202 -3.85 19.49 17.58
C VAL A 202 -3.12 18.19 17.90
N VAL A 203 -3.74 17.04 17.61
CA VAL A 203 -3.09 15.73 17.79
C VAL A 203 -1.82 15.62 16.95
N SER A 204 -1.84 16.10 15.71
CA SER A 204 -0.65 16.09 14.84
C SER A 204 0.48 16.96 15.40
N LEU A 205 0.13 18.11 16.01
CA LEU A 205 1.12 19.00 16.62
C LEU A 205 1.74 18.37 17.88
N ALA A 206 0.91 17.81 18.75
CA ALA A 206 1.36 17.10 19.97
C ALA A 206 2.27 15.91 19.59
N ARG A 207 1.88 15.12 18.58
CA ARG A 207 2.73 14.04 18.02
C ARG A 207 4.08 14.56 17.56
N SER A 208 4.10 15.68 16.81
CA SER A 208 5.36 16.25 16.30
C SER A 208 6.32 16.65 17.42
N ILE A 209 5.79 17.19 18.52
CA ILE A 209 6.57 17.55 19.71
C ILE A 209 7.13 16.27 20.36
N MET A 210 6.27 15.28 20.59
CA MET A 210 6.66 14.01 21.22
C MET A 210 7.74 13.28 20.41
N VAL A 211 7.61 13.22 19.07
CA VAL A 211 8.61 12.61 18.17
C VAL A 211 9.96 13.33 18.31
N LYS A 212 9.97 14.66 18.37
CA LYS A 212 11.21 15.44 18.58
C LYS A 212 11.87 15.12 19.91
N CYS A 213 11.09 15.01 21.00
CA CYS A 213 11.60 14.63 22.31
C CYS A 213 12.20 13.21 22.30
N ILE A 214 11.53 12.24 21.67
CA ILE A 214 12.05 10.87 21.54
C ILE A 214 13.34 10.86 20.73
N ARG A 215 13.40 11.54 19.59
CA ARG A 215 14.62 11.63 18.76
C ARG A 215 15.79 12.28 19.54
N PHE A 216 15.50 13.30 20.34
CA PHE A 216 16.51 13.92 21.19
C PHE A 216 17.04 12.94 22.27
N ALA A 217 16.12 12.20 22.92
CA ALA A 217 16.51 11.19 23.90
C ALA A 217 17.36 10.08 23.27
N LEU A 218 17.00 9.57 22.09
CA LEU A 218 17.77 8.56 21.38
C LEU A 218 19.17 9.06 21.00
N ARG A 219 19.33 10.32 20.63
CA ARG A 219 20.66 10.92 20.39
C ARG A 219 21.53 10.94 21.64
N ILE A 220 20.95 11.26 22.80
CA ILE A 220 21.68 11.25 24.09
C ILE A 220 22.14 9.83 24.42
N LEU A 221 21.33 8.82 24.13
CA LEU A 221 21.67 7.42 24.36
C LEU A 221 22.72 6.86 23.35
N GLY A 222 23.14 7.68 22.39
CA GLY A 222 24.12 7.25 21.37
C GLY A 222 23.52 6.33 20.29
N GLU A 223 22.21 6.11 20.32
CA GLU A 223 21.53 5.29 19.32
C GLU A 223 21.35 6.08 18.02
N GLY A 224 21.90 5.58 16.90
CA GLY A 224 21.89 6.22 15.58
C GLY A 224 20.52 6.28 14.89
N ALA A 225 19.41 6.13 15.63
CA ALA A 225 18.06 6.07 15.14
C ALA A 225 17.44 7.44 14.74
N SER A 226 18.26 8.49 14.55
CA SER A 226 17.75 9.84 14.24
C SER A 226 16.95 9.92 12.95
N ASP A 227 17.21 9.03 11.98
CA ASP A 227 16.63 9.04 10.64
C ASP A 227 15.58 7.94 10.41
N VAL A 228 15.35 7.10 11.41
CA VAL A 228 14.34 6.04 11.37
C VAL A 228 12.93 6.61 11.54
N TRP A 229 11.96 6.12 10.77
CA TRP A 229 10.57 6.58 10.82
C TRP A 229 9.71 5.75 11.80
N PHE A 230 10.16 5.65 13.03
CA PHE A 230 9.51 4.84 14.07
C PHE A 230 8.07 5.28 14.40
N GLU A 231 7.69 6.49 14.02
CA GLU A 231 6.36 7.04 14.26
C GLU A 231 5.33 6.72 13.16
N HIS A 232 5.76 6.16 12.03
CA HIS A 232 4.89 5.83 10.90
C HIS A 232 4.68 4.32 10.79
N ARG A 233 3.41 3.89 10.87
CA ARG A 233 3.02 2.47 10.79
C ARG A 233 3.31 1.86 9.43
N GLU A 234 3.21 2.64 8.37
CA GLU A 234 3.43 2.19 7.01
C GLU A 234 4.35 3.12 6.25
N ILE A 235 5.02 2.57 5.26
CA ILE A 235 5.84 3.26 4.27
C ILE A 235 5.35 2.92 2.87
N MET A 236 5.61 3.81 1.93
CA MET A 236 5.32 3.57 0.52
C MET A 236 6.53 3.88 -0.34
N VAL A 237 6.80 3.04 -1.31
CA VAL A 237 7.74 3.31 -2.39
C VAL A 237 7.00 3.90 -3.58
N VAL A 238 7.58 4.92 -4.19
CA VAL A 238 7.18 5.51 -5.46
C VAL A 238 8.32 5.26 -6.44
N ALA A 239 8.07 4.42 -7.43
CA ALA A 239 9.07 4.03 -8.43
C ALA A 239 8.57 4.40 -9.83
N LYS A 240 9.40 5.07 -10.63
CA LYS A 240 9.06 5.54 -11.98
C LYS A 240 9.87 4.80 -13.03
N LYS A 241 9.20 4.41 -14.11
CA LYS A 241 9.83 3.84 -15.29
C LYS A 241 10.14 4.95 -16.30
N ASP A 242 11.40 5.36 -16.34
CA ASP A 242 11.82 6.51 -17.17
C ASP A 242 12.07 6.13 -18.64
N LYS A 243 12.52 4.91 -18.93
CA LYS A 243 12.78 4.41 -20.31
C LYS A 243 12.68 2.89 -20.37
#